data_e7a815d5b65e6ad439e26a4efd5c4364
#
_entry.id   e7a815d5b65e6ad439e26a4efd5c4364
#
_cell.length_a   1.000
_cell.length_b   1.000
_cell.length_c   1.000
_cell.angle_alpha   90.00
_cell.angle_beta   90.00
_cell.angle_gamma   90.00
#
_symmetry.space_group_name_H-M   'P 1'
#
loop_
_entity.id
_entity.type
_entity.pdbx_description
1 polymer ?
#
loop_
_entity_poly.entity_id
_entity_poly.type
_entity_poly.pdbx_seq_one_letter_code
_entity_poly.pdbx_strand_id
1 'polypeptide(L)'
;ALGDVTVDAHCSQIGPITAQFESQTGESEACSILNCNDVEAAELMFTLVKSLRKSGDSIGSSVEAMVSNLPLGVGEPWFEGLEPALARGLMAIPGARGVEFGRGREAVTMQGSEHNDAWGTEQIPIGEDADGALGGMSTGAPLRVRVHFKPPSSISIPQMTLHLPSGEMRELQIGGRHDPVIAPRATPVVEAVCRLIIADLLQLREEWN
;
A
#
# COMPACT_ATOMS: atom_id res chain seq x y z
N ALA A 1 1.28 -20.08 -11.23
CA ALA A 1 0.29 -19.79 -10.19
C ALA A 1 -0.49 -18.51 -10.48
N LEU A 2 0.17 -17.42 -10.90
CA LEU A 2 -0.51 -16.14 -11.21
C LEU A 2 -1.00 -16.02 -12.67
N GLY A 3 -0.51 -16.87 -13.60
CA GLY A 3 -0.82 -16.74 -15.02
C GLY A 3 -0.39 -15.37 -15.56
N ASP A 4 -1.34 -14.67 -16.22
CA ASP A 4 -1.12 -13.33 -16.78
C ASP A 4 -1.39 -12.19 -15.76
N VAL A 5 -1.76 -12.52 -14.51
CA VAL A 5 -2.00 -11.53 -13.46
C VAL A 5 -0.68 -10.86 -13.06
N THR A 6 -0.65 -9.54 -13.10
CA THR A 6 0.49 -8.75 -12.65
C THR A 6 0.16 -8.00 -11.36
N VAL A 7 1.16 -7.80 -10.54
CA VAL A 7 1.09 -6.96 -9.33
C VAL A 7 2.33 -6.07 -9.33
N ASP A 8 2.10 -4.78 -9.40
CA ASP A 8 3.14 -3.75 -9.39
C ASP A 8 2.91 -2.82 -8.21
N ALA A 9 3.95 -2.54 -7.43
CA ALA A 9 3.85 -1.69 -6.27
C ALA A 9 4.89 -0.57 -6.28
N HIS A 10 4.50 0.59 -5.71
CA HIS A 10 5.40 1.71 -5.54
C HIS A 10 5.17 2.45 -4.22
N CYS A 11 6.16 3.23 -3.80
CA CYS A 11 6.01 4.17 -2.69
C CYS A 11 5.15 5.35 -3.16
N SER A 12 3.89 5.38 -2.72
CA SER A 12 2.90 6.37 -3.17
C SER A 12 2.85 7.63 -2.33
N GLN A 13 3.39 7.60 -1.10
CA GLN A 13 3.39 8.78 -0.23
C GLN A 13 4.48 8.73 0.84
N ILE A 14 5.14 9.85 1.08
CA ILE A 14 5.99 10.08 2.27
C ILE A 14 5.60 11.41 2.90
N GLY A 15 5.05 11.36 4.11
CA GLY A 15 4.52 12.54 4.79
C GLY A 15 3.47 13.26 3.95
N PRO A 16 3.65 14.57 3.67
CA PRO A 16 2.69 15.33 2.87
C PRO A 16 2.87 15.19 1.35
N ILE A 17 3.91 14.50 0.89
CA ILE A 17 4.23 14.38 -0.54
C ILE A 17 3.61 13.10 -1.08
N THR A 18 2.74 13.23 -2.07
CA THR A 18 2.08 12.12 -2.77
C THR A 18 2.66 11.97 -4.17
N ALA A 19 2.79 10.73 -4.63
CA ALA A 19 3.20 10.35 -5.97
C ALA A 19 2.01 9.80 -6.75
N GLN A 20 2.00 10.01 -8.05
CA GLN A 20 1.06 9.35 -8.96
C GLN A 20 1.60 7.98 -9.35
N PHE A 21 0.68 7.04 -9.59
CA PHE A 21 1.07 5.75 -10.14
C PHE A 21 1.29 5.91 -11.65
N GLU A 22 2.56 6.01 -12.04
CA GLU A 22 2.93 6.13 -13.45
C GLU A 22 3.20 4.74 -14.04
N SER A 23 2.73 4.54 -15.26
CA SER A 23 2.95 3.29 -16.01
C SER A 23 4.39 3.12 -16.50
N GLN A 24 5.16 4.20 -16.52
CA GLN A 24 6.59 4.20 -16.83
C GLN A 24 7.38 4.58 -15.60
N THR A 25 8.24 3.69 -15.14
CA THR A 25 9.18 3.96 -14.06
C THR A 25 10.12 5.10 -14.48
N GLY A 26 10.06 6.19 -13.74
CA GLY A 26 11.02 7.27 -13.91
C GLY A 26 12.43 6.80 -13.55
N GLU A 27 13.40 7.08 -14.41
CA GLU A 27 14.80 6.74 -14.20
C GLU A 27 15.50 7.86 -13.42
N SER A 28 15.39 7.86 -12.09
CA SER A 28 16.22 8.69 -11.22
C SER A 28 16.78 7.88 -10.06
N GLU A 29 17.86 8.38 -9.45
CA GLU A 29 18.41 7.77 -8.22
C GLU A 29 17.36 7.76 -7.11
N ALA A 30 16.57 8.81 -6.98
CA ALA A 30 15.51 8.93 -5.99
C ALA A 30 14.41 7.90 -6.23
N CYS A 31 13.98 7.69 -7.48
CA CYS A 31 13.02 6.66 -7.84
C CYS A 31 13.50 5.27 -7.43
N SER A 32 14.73 4.93 -7.75
CA SER A 32 15.32 3.63 -7.42
C SER A 32 15.44 3.41 -5.91
N ILE A 33 15.89 4.42 -5.15
CA ILE A 33 16.09 4.31 -3.69
C ILE A 33 14.73 4.22 -2.96
N LEU A 34 13.72 4.95 -3.43
CA LEU A 34 12.42 5.04 -2.77
C LEU A 34 11.40 4.03 -3.31
N ASN A 35 11.71 3.31 -4.39
CA ASN A 35 10.73 2.50 -5.13
C ASN A 35 9.49 3.33 -5.52
N CYS A 36 9.70 4.54 -6.05
CA CYS A 36 8.67 5.48 -6.45
C CYS A 36 8.72 5.69 -7.98
N ASN A 37 7.59 5.57 -8.66
CA ASN A 37 7.54 5.66 -10.12
C ASN A 37 7.48 7.10 -10.65
N ASP A 38 7.03 8.04 -9.80
CA ASP A 38 6.91 9.47 -10.10
C ASP A 38 8.22 10.18 -9.79
N VAL A 39 8.90 10.70 -10.81
CA VAL A 39 10.23 11.33 -10.69
C VAL A 39 10.19 12.59 -9.85
N GLU A 40 9.20 13.46 -10.06
CA GLU A 40 9.09 14.74 -9.37
C GLU A 40 8.80 14.52 -7.87
N ALA A 41 7.82 13.67 -7.57
CA ALA A 41 7.51 13.29 -6.20
C ALA A 41 8.70 12.59 -5.52
N ALA A 42 9.40 11.69 -6.21
CA ALA A 42 10.56 10.97 -5.67
C ALA A 42 11.68 11.92 -5.24
N GLU A 43 12.00 12.96 -6.01
CA GLU A 43 13.03 13.94 -5.65
C GLU A 43 12.64 14.76 -4.41
N LEU A 44 11.36 15.17 -4.33
CA LEU A 44 10.84 15.85 -3.15
C LEU A 44 10.86 14.96 -1.90
N MET A 45 10.38 13.72 -2.03
CA MET A 45 10.41 12.71 -0.98
C MET A 45 11.83 12.42 -0.51
N PHE A 46 12.77 12.29 -1.44
CA PHE A 46 14.17 12.02 -1.14
C PHE A 46 14.82 13.15 -0.34
N THR A 47 14.50 14.39 -0.70
CA THR A 47 14.94 15.58 0.04
C THR A 47 14.37 15.59 1.46
N LEU A 48 13.08 15.28 1.63
CA LEU A 48 12.45 15.17 2.95
C LEU A 48 13.11 14.06 3.79
N VAL A 49 13.32 12.86 3.21
CA VAL A 49 13.96 11.74 3.89
C VAL A 49 15.39 12.09 4.35
N LYS A 50 16.17 12.81 3.51
CA LYS A 50 17.50 13.29 3.91
C LYS A 50 17.44 14.26 5.08
N SER A 51 16.47 15.17 5.11
CA SER A 51 16.29 16.12 6.22
C SER A 51 15.93 15.42 7.52
N LEU A 52 15.01 14.44 7.48
CA LEU A 52 14.60 13.63 8.64
C LEU A 52 15.77 12.79 9.18
N ARG A 53 16.56 12.19 8.29
CA ARG A 53 17.77 11.48 8.71
C ARG A 53 18.76 12.39 9.44
N LYS A 54 18.90 13.64 9.01
CA LYS A 54 19.78 14.64 9.65
C LYS A 54 19.25 15.09 11.00
N SER A 55 17.92 15.25 11.14
CA SER A 55 17.29 15.61 12.41
C SER A 55 17.13 14.45 13.38
N GLY A 56 17.32 13.21 12.92
CA GLY A 56 17.11 12.00 13.72
C GLY A 56 15.65 11.63 13.95
N ASP A 57 14.75 12.12 13.09
CA ASP A 57 13.30 11.91 13.16
C ASP A 57 12.79 10.94 12.09
N SER A 58 11.50 10.64 12.12
CA SER A 58 10.82 9.74 11.21
C SER A 58 9.46 10.30 10.76
N ILE A 59 8.91 9.74 9.69
CA ILE A 59 7.60 10.15 9.15
C ILE A 59 6.82 8.95 8.63
N GLY A 60 5.48 9.08 8.60
CA GLY A 60 4.58 8.10 8.00
C GLY A 60 4.68 8.04 6.48
N SER A 61 4.20 6.95 5.91
CA SER A 61 4.31 6.71 4.46
C SER A 61 3.24 5.73 3.98
N SER A 62 3.08 5.64 2.65
CA SER A 62 2.16 4.69 2.03
C SER A 62 2.82 3.99 0.84
N VAL A 63 2.39 2.77 0.61
CA VAL A 63 2.67 1.98 -0.59
C VAL A 63 1.37 1.75 -1.31
N GLU A 64 1.36 1.95 -2.62
CA GLU A 64 0.25 1.58 -3.50
C GLU A 64 0.67 0.41 -4.37
N ALA A 65 -0.23 -0.57 -4.51
CA ALA A 65 -0.09 -1.68 -5.42
C ALA A 65 -1.27 -1.72 -6.39
N MET A 66 -0.98 -2.01 -7.65
CA MET A 66 -1.94 -2.22 -8.72
C MET A 66 -1.91 -3.68 -9.13
N VAL A 67 -3.07 -4.32 -9.07
CA VAL A 67 -3.26 -5.67 -9.59
C VAL A 67 -3.99 -5.58 -10.91
N SER A 68 -3.39 -6.09 -11.97
CA SER A 68 -3.97 -6.08 -13.33
C SER A 68 -4.16 -7.48 -13.87
N ASN A 69 -5.08 -7.61 -14.83
CA ASN A 69 -5.43 -8.86 -15.49
C ASN A 69 -6.01 -9.93 -14.54
N LEU A 70 -6.57 -9.52 -13.40
CA LEU A 70 -7.23 -10.45 -12.51
C LEU A 70 -8.54 -10.93 -13.17
N PRO A 71 -8.74 -12.25 -13.35
CA PRO A 71 -9.96 -12.77 -13.97
C PRO A 71 -11.21 -12.38 -13.19
N LEU A 72 -12.34 -12.20 -13.88
CA LEU A 72 -13.65 -11.96 -13.25
C LEU A 72 -14.00 -13.09 -12.28
N GLY A 73 -14.50 -12.76 -11.09
CA GLY A 73 -15.03 -13.72 -10.12
C GLY A 73 -13.97 -14.46 -9.30
N VAL A 74 -12.82 -13.86 -9.03
CA VAL A 74 -11.83 -14.34 -8.07
C VAL A 74 -12.17 -13.82 -6.68
N GLY A 75 -12.22 -14.68 -5.69
CA GLY A 75 -12.64 -14.42 -4.32
C GLY A 75 -14.01 -15.03 -4.03
N GLU A 76 -14.48 -14.80 -2.81
CA GLU A 76 -15.76 -15.30 -2.31
C GLU A 76 -16.57 -14.16 -1.67
N PRO A 77 -17.87 -14.34 -1.42
CA PRO A 77 -18.63 -13.36 -0.63
C PRO A 77 -18.13 -13.28 0.81
N TRP A 78 -18.27 -12.08 1.42
CA TRP A 78 -18.02 -11.81 2.84
C TRP A 78 -16.55 -11.97 3.25
N PHE A 79 -16.29 -12.81 4.27
CA PHE A 79 -15.03 -12.85 5.00
C PHE A 79 -13.85 -13.38 4.20
N GLU A 80 -14.09 -14.26 3.23
CA GLU A 80 -13.07 -14.83 2.34
C GLU A 80 -13.05 -14.13 0.97
N GLY A 81 -13.68 -12.95 0.89
CA GLY A 81 -13.65 -12.12 -0.30
C GLY A 81 -12.25 -11.60 -0.62
N LEU A 82 -12.06 -11.15 -1.85
CA LEU A 82 -10.79 -10.63 -2.37
C LEU A 82 -10.21 -9.51 -1.50
N GLU A 83 -11.00 -8.45 -1.24
CA GLU A 83 -10.56 -7.32 -0.41
C GLU A 83 -10.34 -7.71 1.06
N PRO A 84 -11.24 -8.46 1.73
CA PRO A 84 -10.99 -8.95 3.09
C PRO A 84 -9.73 -9.80 3.22
N ALA A 85 -9.46 -10.71 2.26
CA ALA A 85 -8.26 -11.53 2.26
C ALA A 85 -6.98 -10.69 2.12
N LEU A 86 -6.98 -9.74 1.17
CA LEU A 86 -5.88 -8.79 0.99
C LEU A 86 -5.68 -7.90 2.22
N ALA A 87 -6.77 -7.32 2.77
CA ALA A 87 -6.69 -6.47 3.96
C ALA A 87 -6.10 -7.21 5.16
N ARG A 88 -6.52 -8.46 5.39
CA ARG A 88 -5.99 -9.33 6.46
C ARG A 88 -4.50 -9.55 6.35
N GLY A 89 -4.03 -9.89 5.15
CA GLY A 89 -2.60 -10.15 4.90
C GLY A 89 -1.74 -8.88 4.96
N LEU A 90 -2.22 -7.80 4.36
CA LEU A 90 -1.50 -6.52 4.33
C LEU A 90 -1.43 -5.86 5.71
N MET A 91 -2.48 -5.98 6.54
CA MET A 91 -2.46 -5.52 7.93
C MET A 91 -1.51 -6.32 8.83
N ALA A 92 -1.10 -7.52 8.41
CA ALA A 92 -0.09 -8.30 9.13
C ALA A 92 1.34 -7.78 8.91
N ILE A 93 1.57 -6.92 7.92
CA ILE A 93 2.88 -6.31 7.68
C ILE A 93 3.25 -5.39 8.86
N PRO A 94 4.43 -5.55 9.48
CA PRO A 94 4.84 -4.73 10.61
C PRO A 94 4.84 -3.23 10.27
N GLY A 95 4.14 -2.45 11.08
CA GLY A 95 4.02 -1.00 10.89
C GLY A 95 2.82 -0.55 10.06
N ALA A 96 2.09 -1.45 9.41
CA ALA A 96 0.83 -1.14 8.75
C ALA A 96 -0.22 -0.63 9.76
N ARG A 97 -1.02 0.36 9.36
CA ARG A 97 -2.06 1.01 10.17
C ARG A 97 -3.36 1.22 9.41
N GLY A 98 -3.39 0.95 8.14
CA GLY A 98 -4.58 1.04 7.31
C GLY A 98 -4.36 0.40 5.96
N VAL A 99 -5.44 -0.09 5.38
CA VAL A 99 -5.51 -0.59 4.01
C VAL A 99 -6.71 0.08 3.38
N GLU A 100 -6.54 0.61 2.18
CA GLU A 100 -7.60 1.19 1.36
C GLU A 100 -7.63 0.51 0.00
N PHE A 101 -8.83 0.40 -0.57
CA PHE A 101 -9.07 -0.12 -1.92
C PHE A 101 -9.65 0.97 -2.80
N GLY A 102 -9.26 0.99 -4.08
CA GLY A 102 -9.74 1.94 -5.06
C GLY A 102 -9.64 3.40 -4.62
N ARG A 103 -10.77 4.09 -4.54
CA ARG A 103 -10.87 5.46 -4.04
C ARG A 103 -10.66 5.56 -2.53
N GLY A 104 -10.77 4.46 -1.78
CA GLY A 104 -10.55 4.45 -0.34
C GLY A 104 -11.36 5.53 0.37
N ARG A 105 -10.68 6.40 1.14
CA ARG A 105 -11.34 7.47 1.88
C ARG A 105 -12.02 8.52 0.98
N GLU A 106 -11.57 8.73 -0.25
CA GLU A 106 -12.17 9.69 -1.16
C GLU A 106 -13.63 9.33 -1.49
N ALA A 107 -13.95 8.03 -1.54
CA ALA A 107 -15.30 7.55 -1.79
C ALA A 107 -16.35 8.10 -0.80
N VAL A 108 -15.93 8.49 0.43
CA VAL A 108 -16.83 9.07 1.44
C VAL A 108 -17.47 10.38 0.99
N THR A 109 -16.82 11.10 0.08
CA THR A 109 -17.29 12.40 -0.45
C THR A 109 -17.94 12.28 -1.83
N MET A 110 -17.91 11.10 -2.45
CA MET A 110 -18.48 10.86 -3.78
C MET A 110 -19.96 10.51 -3.70
N GLN A 111 -20.70 10.89 -4.74
CA GLN A 111 -22.05 10.39 -4.93
C GLN A 111 -21.99 9.00 -5.59
N GLY A 112 -23.03 8.18 -5.38
CA GLY A 112 -23.07 6.84 -5.98
C GLY A 112 -22.99 6.84 -7.50
N SER A 113 -23.55 7.87 -8.15
CA SER A 113 -23.46 8.06 -9.61
C SER A 113 -22.05 8.42 -10.11
N GLU A 114 -21.19 8.91 -9.23
CA GLU A 114 -19.81 9.25 -9.54
C GLU A 114 -18.88 8.06 -9.28
N HIS A 115 -19.20 7.27 -8.24
CA HIS A 115 -18.39 6.12 -7.83
C HIS A 115 -18.71 4.85 -8.63
N ASN A 116 -19.94 4.71 -9.15
CA ASN A 116 -20.33 3.53 -9.92
C ASN A 116 -19.69 3.51 -11.30
N ASP A 117 -18.99 2.42 -11.62
CA ASP A 117 -18.52 2.17 -12.97
C ASP A 117 -19.56 1.48 -13.83
N ALA A 118 -19.78 2.00 -15.03
CA ALA A 118 -20.61 1.33 -16.03
C ALA A 118 -19.89 0.09 -16.59
N TRP A 119 -20.62 -1.00 -16.79
CA TRP A 119 -20.10 -2.19 -17.43
C TRP A 119 -20.04 -2.03 -18.95
N GLY A 120 -18.90 -2.39 -19.54
CA GLY A 120 -18.69 -2.39 -20.96
C GLY A 120 -19.17 -3.66 -21.66
N THR A 121 -19.11 -3.66 -22.98
CA THR A 121 -19.47 -4.82 -23.81
C THR A 121 -18.57 -6.04 -23.60
N GLU A 122 -17.37 -5.83 -23.08
CA GLU A 122 -16.40 -6.88 -22.75
C GLU A 122 -16.64 -7.50 -21.35
N GLN A 123 -17.74 -7.15 -20.70
CA GLN A 123 -18.10 -7.61 -19.36
C GLN A 123 -17.09 -7.19 -18.28
N ILE A 124 -16.43 -6.07 -18.50
CA ILE A 124 -15.50 -5.42 -17.56
C ILE A 124 -16.00 -4.00 -17.31
N PRO A 125 -15.90 -3.46 -16.09
CA PRO A 125 -16.14 -2.05 -15.81
C PRO A 125 -15.26 -1.13 -16.68
N ILE A 126 -15.84 -0.03 -17.18
CA ILE A 126 -15.14 0.92 -18.06
C ILE A 126 -14.38 1.97 -17.26
N GLY A 127 -14.83 2.25 -16.02
CA GLY A 127 -14.24 3.23 -15.13
C GLY A 127 -13.12 2.66 -14.25
N GLU A 128 -12.49 3.54 -13.50
CA GLU A 128 -11.44 3.19 -12.51
C GLU A 128 -11.89 3.47 -11.07
N ASP A 129 -13.16 3.81 -10.86
CA ASP A 129 -13.68 4.25 -9.58
C ASP A 129 -14.19 3.08 -8.72
N ALA A 130 -14.73 2.03 -9.36
CA ALA A 130 -15.07 0.79 -8.68
C ALA A 130 -13.84 -0.08 -8.54
N ASP A 131 -13.21 0.02 -7.50
CA ASP A 131 -12.14 -0.68 -6.79
C ASP A 131 -11.62 -2.05 -7.34
N GLY A 132 -12.04 -2.49 -8.54
CA GLY A 132 -11.67 -3.79 -9.15
C GLY A 132 -12.34 -4.99 -8.46
N ALA A 133 -13.17 -4.77 -7.45
CA ALA A 133 -13.90 -5.79 -6.71
C ALA A 133 -15.35 -5.38 -6.44
N LEU A 134 -16.26 -6.34 -6.47
CA LEU A 134 -17.68 -6.13 -6.15
C LEU A 134 -18.22 -7.36 -5.43
N GLY A 135 -18.82 -7.13 -4.25
CA GLY A 135 -19.43 -8.21 -3.49
C GLY A 135 -18.43 -9.28 -2.98
N GLY A 136 -17.15 -8.95 -2.88
CA GLY A 136 -16.06 -9.84 -2.46
C GLY A 136 -15.33 -10.53 -3.61
N MET A 137 -15.74 -10.30 -4.85
CA MET A 137 -15.16 -10.92 -6.04
C MET A 137 -14.58 -9.87 -7.00
N SER A 138 -13.53 -10.25 -7.73
CA SER A 138 -12.93 -9.40 -8.76
C SER A 138 -13.90 -9.14 -9.92
N THR A 139 -13.83 -7.93 -10.47
CA THR A 139 -14.65 -7.48 -11.61
C THR A 139 -13.92 -7.61 -12.96
N GLY A 140 -12.65 -7.96 -12.97
CA GLY A 140 -11.80 -7.93 -14.16
C GLY A 140 -11.13 -6.57 -14.41
N ALA A 141 -11.61 -5.49 -13.79
CA ALA A 141 -10.92 -4.20 -13.78
C ALA A 141 -9.67 -4.25 -12.89
N PRO A 142 -8.70 -3.34 -13.10
CA PRO A 142 -7.56 -3.21 -12.20
C PRO A 142 -8.00 -2.96 -10.76
N LEU A 143 -7.37 -3.68 -9.82
CA LEU A 143 -7.58 -3.48 -8.39
C LEU A 143 -6.44 -2.65 -7.83
N ARG A 144 -6.78 -1.50 -7.28
CA ARG A 144 -5.84 -0.63 -6.55
C ARG A 144 -5.94 -0.88 -5.06
N VAL A 145 -4.80 -1.14 -4.42
CA VAL A 145 -4.75 -1.28 -2.96
C VAL A 145 -3.63 -0.41 -2.39
N ARG A 146 -3.92 0.31 -1.31
CA ARG A 146 -3.00 1.22 -0.66
C ARG A 146 -2.81 0.84 0.81
N VAL A 147 -1.54 0.74 1.24
CA VAL A 147 -1.18 0.37 2.61
C VAL A 147 -0.49 1.55 3.29
N HIS A 148 -1.01 1.97 4.43
CA HIS A 148 -0.48 3.09 5.22
C HIS A 148 0.39 2.58 6.36
N PHE A 149 1.57 3.17 6.51
CA PHE A 149 2.54 2.82 7.52
C PHE A 149 2.74 3.98 8.51
N LYS A 150 2.79 3.64 9.79
CA LYS A 150 3.15 4.61 10.83
C LYS A 150 4.60 5.07 10.68
N PRO A 151 4.98 6.23 11.28
CA PRO A 151 6.39 6.56 11.44
C PRO A 151 7.14 5.46 12.20
N PRO A 152 8.39 5.11 11.82
CA PRO A 152 9.28 4.30 12.66
C PRO A 152 9.39 4.89 14.07
N SER A 153 9.23 4.05 15.09
CA SER A 153 9.27 4.50 16.48
C SER A 153 10.68 4.69 17.03
N SER A 154 11.68 4.09 16.37
CA SER A 154 13.10 4.20 16.76
C SER A 154 13.69 5.45 16.15
N ILE A 155 13.70 6.54 16.92
CA ILE A 155 14.24 7.85 16.52
C ILE A 155 15.39 8.25 17.46
N SER A 156 16.28 9.11 16.98
CA SER A 156 17.42 9.59 17.78
C SER A 156 17.10 10.82 18.62
N ILE A 157 15.89 11.37 18.46
CA ILE A 157 15.42 12.48 19.29
C ILE A 157 15.15 11.97 20.71
N PRO A 158 15.71 12.60 21.76
CA PRO A 158 15.45 12.24 23.15
C PRO A 158 13.95 12.31 23.48
N GLN A 159 13.43 11.29 24.14
CA GLN A 159 12.04 11.20 24.55
C GLN A 159 11.92 10.79 26.01
N MET A 160 11.02 11.43 26.76
CA MET A 160 10.71 11.02 28.12
C MET A 160 9.83 9.75 28.08
N THR A 161 10.25 8.72 28.79
CA THR A 161 9.49 7.45 28.88
C THR A 161 9.57 6.84 30.27
N LEU A 162 8.66 5.94 30.57
CA LEU A 162 8.66 5.19 31.82
C LEU A 162 9.68 4.06 31.76
N HIS A 163 10.62 4.06 32.70
CA HIS A 163 11.52 2.93 32.93
C HIS A 163 10.80 1.88 33.77
N LEU A 164 10.28 0.84 33.12
CA LEU A 164 9.42 -0.17 33.78
C LEU A 164 10.01 -0.78 35.03
N PRO A 165 11.31 -1.18 35.10
CA PRO A 165 11.84 -1.80 36.31
C PRO A 165 11.88 -0.88 37.53
N SER A 166 12.08 0.44 37.37
CA SER A 166 12.11 1.38 38.51
C SER A 166 10.83 2.16 38.72
N GLY A 167 9.90 2.15 37.75
CA GLY A 167 8.70 2.99 37.78
C GLY A 167 8.94 4.48 37.61
N GLU A 168 10.13 4.90 37.19
CA GLU A 168 10.53 6.32 37.10
C GLU A 168 10.48 6.78 35.63
N MET A 169 10.15 8.06 35.45
CA MET A 169 10.30 8.74 34.15
C MET A 169 11.78 9.03 33.88
N ARG A 170 12.27 8.57 32.73
CA ARG A 170 13.66 8.79 32.30
C ARG A 170 13.68 9.23 30.85
N GLU A 171 14.70 10.03 30.52
CA GLU A 171 15.01 10.35 29.14
C GLU A 171 15.63 9.13 28.45
N LEU A 172 15.06 8.76 27.30
CA LEU A 172 15.56 7.70 26.42
C LEU A 172 16.00 8.33 25.11
N GLN A 173 17.24 8.09 24.74
CA GLN A 173 17.77 8.36 23.40
C GLN A 173 18.21 7.04 22.78
N ILE A 174 17.59 6.67 21.66
CA ILE A 174 17.90 5.41 20.98
C ILE A 174 19.06 5.67 20.02
N GLY A 175 20.17 5.01 20.28
CA GLY A 175 21.35 5.04 19.41
C GLY A 175 21.26 4.03 18.27
N GLY A 176 22.09 4.21 17.25
CA GLY A 176 22.20 3.30 16.11
C GLY A 176 21.67 3.89 14.81
N ARG A 177 21.61 3.04 13.76
CA ARG A 177 21.06 3.41 12.45
C ARG A 177 19.57 3.17 12.43
N HIS A 178 18.81 4.22 12.16
CA HIS A 178 17.36 4.15 12.02
C HIS A 178 16.93 4.61 10.62
N ASP A 179 15.93 3.93 10.07
CA ASP A 179 15.32 4.37 8.83
C ASP A 179 14.22 5.39 9.15
N PRO A 180 14.22 6.57 8.52
CA PRO A 180 13.24 7.62 8.79
C PRO A 180 11.85 7.32 8.22
N VAL A 181 11.71 6.30 7.35
CA VAL A 181 10.47 5.97 6.65
C VAL A 181 10.41 4.47 6.34
N ILE A 182 9.20 3.89 6.31
CA ILE A 182 8.98 2.44 6.09
C ILE A 182 8.74 2.09 4.62
N ALA A 183 7.98 2.90 3.88
CA ALA A 183 7.46 2.54 2.55
C ALA A 183 8.51 2.04 1.55
N PRO A 184 9.71 2.63 1.39
CA PRO A 184 10.67 2.14 0.41
C PRO A 184 11.08 0.67 0.61
N ARG A 185 11.11 0.21 1.86
CA ARG A 185 11.38 -1.19 2.19
C ARG A 185 10.13 -2.06 2.20
N ALA A 186 8.98 -1.47 2.45
CA ALA A 186 7.70 -2.17 2.47
C ALA A 186 7.17 -2.44 1.06
N THR A 187 7.57 -1.67 0.06
CA THR A 187 7.09 -1.81 -1.33
C THR A 187 7.20 -3.25 -1.85
N PRO A 188 8.38 -3.91 -1.87
CA PRO A 188 8.47 -5.29 -2.32
C PRO A 188 7.72 -6.28 -1.41
N VAL A 189 7.53 -5.94 -0.13
CA VAL A 189 6.78 -6.78 0.81
C VAL A 189 5.29 -6.71 0.51
N VAL A 190 4.74 -5.52 0.29
CA VAL A 190 3.33 -5.33 -0.11
C VAL A 190 3.03 -6.07 -1.41
N GLU A 191 3.90 -5.92 -2.42
CA GLU A 191 3.79 -6.62 -3.69
C GLU A 191 3.77 -8.15 -3.49
N ALA A 192 4.71 -8.68 -2.72
CA ALA A 192 4.81 -10.11 -2.45
C ALA A 192 3.58 -10.65 -1.69
N VAL A 193 3.06 -9.92 -0.71
CA VAL A 193 1.85 -10.31 0.03
C VAL A 193 0.63 -10.31 -0.87
N CYS A 194 0.46 -9.30 -1.73
CA CYS A 194 -0.61 -9.28 -2.73
C CYS A 194 -0.51 -10.50 -3.67
N ARG A 195 0.67 -10.78 -4.21
CA ARG A 195 0.91 -11.93 -5.10
C ARG A 195 0.59 -13.26 -4.43
N LEU A 196 0.97 -13.45 -3.17
CA LEU A 196 0.70 -14.68 -2.42
C LEU A 196 -0.81 -14.88 -2.21
N ILE A 197 -1.52 -13.86 -1.79
CA ILE A 197 -2.97 -13.96 -1.53
C ILE A 197 -3.75 -14.19 -2.82
N ILE A 198 -3.40 -13.47 -3.89
CA ILE A 198 -4.04 -13.67 -5.19
C ILE A 198 -3.77 -15.06 -5.75
N ALA A 199 -2.55 -15.57 -5.60
CA ALA A 199 -2.23 -16.94 -6.03
C ALA A 199 -3.06 -17.98 -5.29
N ASP A 200 -3.28 -17.81 -3.98
CA ASP A 200 -4.12 -18.66 -3.16
C ASP A 200 -5.59 -18.62 -3.62
N LEU A 201 -6.15 -17.44 -3.81
CA LEU A 201 -7.53 -17.26 -4.30
C LEU A 201 -7.75 -17.82 -5.72
N LEU A 202 -6.75 -17.69 -6.60
CA LEU A 202 -6.80 -18.30 -7.94
C LEU A 202 -6.81 -19.83 -7.89
N GLN A 203 -6.04 -20.45 -7.00
CA GLN A 203 -6.04 -21.89 -6.81
C GLN A 203 -7.38 -22.39 -6.26
N LEU A 204 -7.93 -21.70 -5.25
CA LEU A 204 -9.27 -22.03 -4.72
C LEU A 204 -10.33 -21.99 -5.83
N ARG A 205 -10.29 -20.98 -6.70
CA ARG A 205 -11.21 -20.88 -7.84
C ARG A 205 -11.09 -22.06 -8.81
N GLU A 206 -9.87 -22.56 -9.08
CA GLU A 206 -9.64 -23.70 -9.97
C GLU A 206 -10.20 -25.00 -9.38
N GLU A 207 -10.18 -25.16 -8.06
CA GLU A 207 -10.73 -26.33 -7.37
C GLU A 207 -12.27 -26.41 -7.43
N TRP A 208 -12.96 -25.27 -7.64
CA TRP A 208 -14.42 -25.17 -7.70
C TRP A 208 -14.98 -25.27 -9.13
N ASN A 209 -14.15 -25.19 -10.16
CA ASN A 209 -14.53 -25.33 -11.58
C ASN A 209 -14.19 -26.74 -12.12
#